data_1c65f66b2d7cc20b3aea2445bcf4a0dc
#
_entry.id   1c65f66b2d7cc20b3aea2445bcf4a0dc
#
_cell.length_a   1.000
_cell.length_b   1.000
_cell.length_c   1.000
_cell.angle_alpha   90.00
_cell.angle_beta   90.00
_cell.angle_gamma   90.00
#
_symmetry.space_group_name_H-M   'P 1'
#
loop_
_entity.id
_entity.type
_entity.pdbx_description
1 polymer ?
#
loop_
_entity_poly.entity_id
_entity_poly.type
_entity_poly.pdbx_seq_one_letter_code
_entity_poly.pdbx_strand_id
1 'polypeptide(L)'
;MKIADLVELRRQGWLELERMCDSLQSIKYPFYKNGSMVSRFSALYRAACTDLAMSEQYQLPPATVEYLHRLVGRAHSQLYRSRRFPTQKWVHYIGVIAPQSIFRDPCVKVAFIVFFGLFTLSAILAWSEGSFPGYAERVLGAAQIEEMEKRFAKPLQGNFNQYVTMSGFYIQHNTSIGLQCFALGPLILPSLCALAYNGVVLGATFGYMTRSEVEQGDVFFQFVTAHGVFELTAIALSAAAGLRLGVGLFATGGLQRIESFKLNAERALPIIMTSVILFFMAAFTEGFLSPSPLPYFVKASFAIFSSGLLMVYFVVLGYPRPELSHELATSEDNPWRTIGAGHAAR
;
A
#
# COMPACT_ATOMS: atom_id res chain seq x y z
N MET A 1 17.36 -40.18 -38.58
CA MET A 1 17.71 -40.43 -37.15
C MET A 1 16.61 -41.26 -36.57
N LYS A 2 16.91 -42.44 -36.01
CA LYS A 2 15.89 -43.27 -35.38
C LYS A 2 15.45 -42.62 -34.05
N ILE A 3 14.22 -42.80 -33.65
CA ILE A 3 13.68 -42.23 -32.40
C ILE A 3 14.55 -42.61 -31.18
N ALA A 4 15.09 -43.86 -31.19
CA ALA A 4 15.99 -44.33 -30.16
C ALA A 4 17.28 -43.49 -30.05
N ASP A 5 17.87 -43.06 -31.17
CA ASP A 5 19.10 -42.25 -31.20
C ASP A 5 18.84 -40.83 -30.63
N LEU A 6 17.65 -40.30 -30.87
CA LEU A 6 17.23 -39.01 -30.34
C LEU A 6 17.05 -39.05 -28.82
N VAL A 7 16.39 -40.10 -28.33
CA VAL A 7 16.16 -40.30 -26.87
C VAL A 7 17.50 -40.43 -26.13
N GLU A 8 18.46 -41.19 -26.68
CA GLU A 8 19.78 -41.37 -26.06
C GLU A 8 20.58 -40.05 -26.04
N LEU A 9 20.52 -39.27 -27.11
CA LEU A 9 21.14 -37.94 -27.19
C LEU A 9 20.59 -36.95 -26.14
N ARG A 10 19.26 -36.99 -25.88
CA ARG A 10 18.59 -36.10 -24.96
C ARG A 10 18.71 -36.54 -23.50
N ARG A 11 18.91 -37.84 -23.25
CA ARG A 11 18.98 -38.43 -21.92
C ARG A 11 20.01 -37.78 -21.00
N GLN A 12 21.15 -37.36 -21.51
CA GLN A 12 22.15 -36.64 -20.70
C GLN A 12 21.62 -35.33 -20.14
N GLY A 13 20.86 -34.57 -20.93
CA GLY A 13 20.23 -33.32 -20.49
C GLY A 13 19.16 -33.56 -19.38
N TRP A 14 18.41 -34.65 -19.52
CA TRP A 14 17.42 -35.02 -18.51
C TRP A 14 18.07 -35.42 -17.18
N LEU A 15 19.14 -36.21 -17.23
CA LEU A 15 19.90 -36.62 -16.04
C LEU A 15 20.62 -35.43 -15.38
N GLU A 16 21.07 -34.45 -16.17
CA GLU A 16 21.64 -33.20 -15.65
C GLU A 16 20.59 -32.39 -14.94
N LEU A 17 19.40 -32.20 -15.55
CA LEU A 17 18.27 -31.49 -14.94
C LEU A 17 17.80 -32.17 -13.64
N GLU A 18 17.74 -33.51 -13.64
CA GLU A 18 17.35 -34.28 -12.46
C GLU A 18 18.33 -34.10 -11.30
N ARG A 19 19.65 -34.22 -11.57
CA ARG A 19 20.69 -33.95 -10.57
C ARG A 19 20.61 -32.51 -10.04
N MET A 20 20.33 -31.53 -10.91
CA MET A 20 20.11 -30.14 -10.47
C MET A 20 18.88 -30.02 -9.58
N CYS A 21 17.76 -30.69 -9.91
CA CYS A 21 16.59 -30.70 -9.06
C CYS A 21 16.87 -31.32 -7.66
N ASP A 22 17.64 -32.40 -7.62
CA ASP A 22 17.99 -33.08 -6.35
C ASP A 22 18.93 -32.21 -5.50
N SER A 23 19.92 -31.59 -6.11
CA SER A 23 20.82 -30.66 -5.42
C SER A 23 20.08 -29.47 -4.82
N LEU A 24 19.06 -28.96 -5.51
CA LEU A 24 18.25 -27.81 -5.06
C LEU A 24 17.29 -28.16 -3.91
N GLN A 25 16.94 -29.44 -3.73
CA GLN A 25 16.16 -29.88 -2.58
C GLN A 25 16.99 -29.89 -1.28
N SER A 26 18.29 -30.15 -1.39
CA SER A 26 19.20 -30.30 -0.26
C SER A 26 19.93 -29.00 0.17
N ILE A 27 19.99 -27.98 -0.69
CA ILE A 27 20.74 -26.76 -0.42
C ILE A 27 19.87 -25.70 0.26
N LYS A 28 20.29 -25.26 1.47
CA LYS A 28 19.71 -24.09 2.18
C LYS A 28 20.01 -22.75 1.50
N TYR A 29 20.87 -22.71 0.48
CA TYR A 29 21.26 -21.47 -0.23
C TYR A 29 20.34 -21.16 -1.41
N PRO A 30 20.00 -19.90 -1.63
CA PRO A 30 19.10 -19.53 -2.71
C PRO A 30 19.79 -19.71 -4.09
N PHE A 31 19.29 -20.68 -4.84
CA PHE A 31 19.64 -21.05 -6.21
C PHE A 31 19.77 -19.82 -7.15
N TYR A 32 18.90 -18.81 -6.99
CA TYR A 32 18.87 -17.60 -7.82
C TYR A 32 20.05 -16.64 -7.61
N LYS A 33 20.95 -16.87 -6.65
CA LYS A 33 22.17 -16.05 -6.48
C LYS A 33 23.26 -16.39 -7.50
N ASN A 34 23.15 -17.52 -8.20
CA ASN A 34 24.11 -17.91 -9.23
C ASN A 34 23.46 -17.83 -10.62
N GLY A 35 23.64 -16.69 -11.32
CA GLY A 35 23.02 -16.42 -12.63
C GLY A 35 23.33 -17.48 -13.70
N SER A 36 24.53 -18.04 -13.73
CA SER A 36 24.91 -19.08 -14.71
C SER A 36 24.14 -20.39 -14.44
N MET A 37 23.98 -20.75 -13.18
CA MET A 37 23.23 -21.95 -12.77
C MET A 37 21.73 -21.81 -13.08
N VAL A 38 21.15 -20.63 -12.85
CA VAL A 38 19.76 -20.33 -13.21
C VAL A 38 19.54 -20.39 -14.71
N SER A 39 20.45 -19.82 -15.49
CA SER A 39 20.39 -19.85 -16.95
C SER A 39 20.47 -21.28 -17.49
N ARG A 40 21.42 -22.09 -16.98
CA ARG A 40 21.58 -23.50 -17.38
C ARG A 40 20.35 -24.33 -17.02
N PHE A 41 19.84 -24.20 -15.80
CA PHE A 41 18.62 -24.87 -15.34
C PHE A 41 17.41 -24.52 -16.21
N SER A 42 17.22 -23.23 -16.51
CA SER A 42 16.11 -22.75 -17.34
C SER A 42 16.21 -23.28 -18.79
N ALA A 43 17.42 -23.39 -19.33
CA ALA A 43 17.65 -23.97 -20.64
C ALA A 43 17.29 -25.47 -20.68
N LEU A 44 17.77 -26.25 -19.70
CA LEU A 44 17.46 -27.67 -19.56
C LEU A 44 15.97 -27.92 -19.32
N TYR A 45 15.32 -27.08 -18.49
CA TYR A 45 13.87 -27.16 -18.25
C TYR A 45 13.07 -26.95 -19.55
N ARG A 46 13.39 -25.90 -20.34
CA ARG A 46 12.72 -25.67 -21.63
C ARG A 46 12.92 -26.82 -22.60
N ALA A 47 14.14 -27.36 -22.65
CA ALA A 47 14.43 -28.52 -23.48
C ALA A 47 13.59 -29.74 -23.06
N ALA A 48 13.51 -30.01 -21.76
CA ALA A 48 12.69 -31.12 -21.24
C ALA A 48 11.19 -30.92 -21.51
N CYS A 49 10.65 -29.68 -21.44
CA CYS A 49 9.26 -29.39 -21.84
C CYS A 49 9.02 -29.69 -23.31
N THR A 50 9.94 -29.32 -24.19
CA THR A 50 9.86 -29.63 -25.63
C THR A 50 9.93 -31.15 -25.86
N ASP A 51 10.85 -31.85 -25.20
CA ASP A 51 11.00 -33.30 -25.29
C ASP A 51 9.76 -34.03 -24.79
N LEU A 52 9.09 -33.53 -23.74
CA LEU A 52 7.82 -34.07 -23.25
C LEU A 52 6.72 -33.94 -24.30
N ALA A 53 6.53 -32.75 -24.86
CA ALA A 53 5.53 -32.54 -25.93
C ALA A 53 5.78 -33.42 -27.16
N MET A 54 7.04 -33.57 -27.55
CA MET A 54 7.41 -34.47 -28.62
C MET A 54 7.20 -35.95 -28.28
N SER A 55 7.49 -36.35 -27.04
CA SER A 55 7.27 -37.73 -26.57
C SER A 55 5.81 -38.15 -26.60
N GLU A 56 4.90 -37.24 -26.30
CA GLU A 56 3.46 -37.44 -26.41
C GLU A 56 3.01 -37.51 -27.88
N GLN A 57 3.49 -36.59 -28.71
CA GLN A 57 3.14 -36.53 -30.12
C GLN A 57 3.61 -37.79 -30.90
N TYR A 58 4.81 -38.29 -30.61
CA TYR A 58 5.37 -39.47 -31.26
C TYR A 58 5.07 -40.79 -30.54
N GLN A 59 4.20 -40.76 -29.53
CA GLN A 59 3.78 -41.95 -28.79
C GLN A 59 4.92 -42.80 -28.25
N LEU A 60 5.93 -42.17 -27.64
CA LEU A 60 7.04 -42.89 -27.02
C LEU A 60 6.54 -43.85 -25.89
N PRO A 61 7.35 -44.82 -25.47
CA PRO A 61 6.97 -45.74 -24.41
C PRO A 61 6.42 -45.00 -23.18
N PRO A 62 5.29 -45.43 -22.60
CA PRO A 62 4.63 -44.76 -21.49
C PRO A 62 5.55 -44.44 -20.31
N ALA A 63 6.53 -45.31 -20.03
CA ALA A 63 7.53 -45.09 -18.98
C ALA A 63 8.39 -43.86 -19.22
N THR A 64 8.73 -43.54 -20.48
CA THR A 64 9.51 -42.36 -20.86
C THR A 64 8.67 -41.09 -20.71
N VAL A 65 7.44 -41.14 -21.16
CA VAL A 65 6.49 -40.00 -21.04
C VAL A 65 6.25 -39.68 -19.56
N GLU A 66 5.99 -40.69 -18.76
CA GLU A 66 5.77 -40.53 -17.30
C GLU A 66 7.01 -40.01 -16.59
N TYR A 67 8.21 -40.46 -16.94
CA TYR A 67 9.46 -39.93 -16.42
C TYR A 67 9.62 -38.45 -16.75
N LEU A 68 9.36 -38.05 -17.99
CA LEU A 68 9.46 -36.64 -18.42
C LEU A 68 8.40 -35.77 -17.74
N HIS A 69 7.17 -36.24 -17.55
CA HIS A 69 6.15 -35.54 -16.78
C HIS A 69 6.61 -35.26 -15.35
N ARG A 70 7.15 -36.27 -14.67
CA ARG A 70 7.66 -36.10 -13.30
C ARG A 70 8.86 -35.16 -13.26
N LEU A 71 9.79 -35.26 -14.20
CA LEU A 71 10.97 -34.40 -14.26
C LEU A 71 10.60 -32.94 -14.53
N VAL A 72 9.74 -32.68 -15.51
CA VAL A 72 9.23 -31.33 -15.84
C VAL A 72 8.46 -30.74 -14.67
N GLY A 73 7.59 -31.52 -14.02
CA GLY A 73 6.85 -31.09 -12.83
C GLY A 73 7.76 -30.71 -11.65
N ARG A 74 8.80 -31.52 -11.40
CA ARG A 74 9.81 -31.24 -10.36
C ARG A 74 10.60 -29.97 -10.68
N ALA A 75 11.07 -29.83 -11.92
CA ALA A 75 11.83 -28.66 -12.36
C ALA A 75 10.96 -27.38 -12.33
N HIS A 76 9.69 -27.48 -12.76
CA HIS A 76 8.72 -26.39 -12.67
C HIS A 76 8.57 -25.92 -11.22
N SER A 77 8.34 -26.85 -10.30
CA SER A 77 8.19 -26.54 -8.88
C SER A 77 9.42 -25.88 -8.26
N GLN A 78 10.63 -26.17 -8.75
CA GLN A 78 11.87 -25.53 -8.29
C GLN A 78 12.04 -24.14 -8.90
N LEU A 79 11.73 -23.98 -10.19
CA LEU A 79 11.88 -22.71 -10.90
C LEU A 79 10.86 -21.67 -10.41
N TYR A 80 9.61 -22.10 -10.20
CA TYR A 80 8.49 -21.27 -9.76
C TYR A 80 8.17 -21.45 -8.26
N ARG A 81 9.11 -21.99 -7.50
CA ARG A 81 8.93 -22.17 -6.05
C ARG A 81 8.55 -20.83 -5.44
N SER A 82 7.31 -20.72 -4.96
CA SER A 82 6.83 -19.56 -4.22
C SER A 82 7.80 -19.27 -3.08
N ARG A 83 8.43 -18.10 -3.10
CA ARG A 83 9.30 -17.66 -2.02
C ARG A 83 8.45 -17.67 -0.75
N ARG A 84 8.88 -18.38 0.29
CA ARG A 84 8.31 -18.19 1.64
C ARG A 84 8.27 -16.69 1.87
N PHE A 85 7.08 -16.19 2.22
CA PHE A 85 6.85 -14.77 2.46
C PHE A 85 7.92 -14.27 3.44
N PRO A 86 8.86 -13.41 3.02
CA PRO A 86 10.01 -13.07 3.87
C PRO A 86 9.56 -12.04 4.91
N THR A 87 8.96 -12.52 6.00
CA THR A 87 8.44 -11.66 7.09
C THR A 87 9.44 -10.63 7.57
N GLN A 88 10.73 -11.00 7.67
CA GLN A 88 11.80 -10.08 8.05
C GLN A 88 11.96 -8.91 7.06
N LYS A 89 11.79 -9.15 5.75
CA LYS A 89 11.85 -8.08 4.74
C LYS A 89 10.67 -7.13 4.87
N TRP A 90 9.49 -7.63 5.21
CA TRP A 90 8.32 -6.80 5.43
C TRP A 90 8.43 -5.98 6.71
N VAL A 91 8.91 -6.57 7.79
CA VAL A 91 9.17 -5.84 9.04
C VAL A 91 10.19 -4.72 8.81
N HIS A 92 11.27 -5.00 8.09
CA HIS A 92 12.26 -3.98 7.72
C HIS A 92 11.67 -2.90 6.80
N TYR A 93 10.86 -3.30 5.81
CA TYR A 93 10.21 -2.36 4.91
C TYR A 93 9.27 -1.40 5.66
N ILE A 94 8.38 -1.95 6.49
CA ILE A 94 7.41 -1.16 7.26
C ILE A 94 8.10 -0.34 8.35
N GLY A 95 9.08 -0.91 9.07
CA GLY A 95 9.70 -0.27 10.23
C GLY A 95 10.82 0.71 9.91
N VAL A 96 11.42 0.61 8.71
CA VAL A 96 12.59 1.43 8.35
C VAL A 96 12.39 2.16 7.02
N ILE A 97 12.10 1.44 5.94
CA ILE A 97 12.06 2.04 4.60
C ILE A 97 10.88 3.00 4.47
N ALA A 98 9.68 2.58 4.87
CA ALA A 98 8.48 3.36 4.69
C ALA A 98 8.52 4.69 5.50
N PRO A 99 8.81 4.71 6.81
CA PRO A 99 8.84 5.97 7.55
C PRO A 99 9.91 6.93 7.04
N GLN A 100 11.10 6.45 6.67
CA GLN A 100 12.15 7.31 6.11
C GLN A 100 11.78 7.87 4.72
N SER A 101 11.14 7.06 3.88
CA SER A 101 10.65 7.52 2.58
C SER A 101 9.59 8.61 2.75
N ILE A 102 8.64 8.41 3.67
CA ILE A 102 7.56 9.36 3.97
C ILE A 102 8.11 10.66 4.51
N PHE A 103 9.02 10.61 5.50
CA PHE A 103 9.59 11.81 6.13
C PHE A 103 10.35 12.70 5.15
N ARG A 104 11.08 12.10 4.20
CA ARG A 104 11.92 12.80 3.22
C ARG A 104 11.14 13.34 2.02
N ASP A 105 9.98 12.79 1.74
CA ASP A 105 9.25 13.08 0.51
C ASP A 105 8.63 14.48 0.52
N PRO A 106 8.97 15.36 -0.44
CA PRO A 106 8.40 16.71 -0.51
C PRO A 106 6.89 16.70 -0.83
N CYS A 107 6.39 15.70 -1.58
CA CYS A 107 4.96 15.59 -1.87
C CYS A 107 4.16 15.31 -0.58
N VAL A 108 4.73 14.56 0.36
CA VAL A 108 4.12 14.35 1.69
C VAL A 108 4.02 15.66 2.44
N LYS A 109 5.11 16.45 2.49
CA LYS A 109 5.12 17.74 3.16
C LYS A 109 4.08 18.70 2.58
N VAL A 110 4.00 18.78 1.24
CA VAL A 110 3.01 19.63 0.55
C VAL A 110 1.59 19.16 0.87
N ALA A 111 1.31 17.86 0.76
CA ALA A 111 -0.02 17.32 1.05
C ALA A 111 -0.46 17.57 2.50
N PHE A 112 0.45 17.38 3.46
CA PHE A 112 0.16 17.64 4.88
C PHE A 112 -0.08 19.12 5.15
N ILE A 113 0.73 20.03 4.59
CA ILE A 113 0.55 21.48 4.75
C ILE A 113 -0.80 21.91 4.15
N VAL A 114 -1.11 21.47 2.93
CA VAL A 114 -2.36 21.83 2.27
C VAL A 114 -3.56 21.29 3.04
N PHE A 115 -3.56 20.01 3.38
CA PHE A 115 -4.70 19.37 4.04
C PHE A 115 -4.91 19.91 5.45
N PHE A 116 -3.92 19.80 6.33
CA PHE A 116 -4.06 20.23 7.72
C PHE A 116 -4.10 21.74 7.88
N GLY A 117 -3.43 22.50 6.99
CA GLY A 117 -3.53 23.96 6.96
C GLY A 117 -4.94 24.43 6.64
N LEU A 118 -5.54 23.88 5.57
CA LEU A 118 -6.93 24.21 5.19
C LEU A 118 -7.94 23.65 6.18
N PHE A 119 -7.74 22.45 6.72
CA PHE A 119 -8.57 21.88 7.78
C PHE A 119 -8.62 22.79 8.99
N THR A 120 -7.46 23.22 9.51
CA THR A 120 -7.37 24.08 10.68
C THR A 120 -7.97 25.47 10.42
N LEU A 121 -7.65 26.05 9.26
CA LEU A 121 -8.22 27.34 8.87
C LEU A 121 -9.74 27.27 8.78
N SER A 122 -10.26 26.27 8.07
CA SER A 122 -11.71 26.08 7.91
C SER A 122 -12.42 25.78 9.23
N ALA A 123 -11.79 25.01 10.12
CA ALA A 123 -12.32 24.73 11.46
C ALA A 123 -12.43 26.02 12.30
N ILE A 124 -11.40 26.87 12.28
CA ILE A 124 -11.41 28.16 12.99
C ILE A 124 -12.50 29.08 12.41
N LEU A 125 -12.63 29.18 11.10
CA LEU A 125 -13.65 30.02 10.43
C LEU A 125 -15.06 29.51 10.74
N ALA A 126 -15.27 28.19 10.73
CA ALA A 126 -16.57 27.59 11.04
C ALA A 126 -16.95 27.71 12.52
N TRP A 127 -15.96 27.61 13.42
CA TRP A 127 -16.18 27.79 14.86
C TRP A 127 -16.50 29.24 15.22
N SER A 128 -15.87 30.22 14.59
CA SER A 128 -15.96 31.64 14.91
C SER A 128 -17.15 32.32 14.18
N GLU A 129 -18.38 31.93 14.54
CA GLU A 129 -19.60 32.48 13.92
C GLU A 129 -19.67 34.03 14.01
N GLY A 130 -19.25 34.61 15.14
CA GLY A 130 -19.23 36.05 15.31
C GLY A 130 -18.29 36.81 14.39
N SER A 131 -17.20 36.18 13.93
CA SER A 131 -16.21 36.77 13.03
C SER A 131 -16.50 36.47 11.56
N PHE A 132 -17.07 35.30 11.28
CA PHE A 132 -17.35 34.82 9.90
C PHE A 132 -18.76 34.22 9.81
N PRO A 133 -19.81 35.04 9.91
CA PRO A 133 -21.20 34.58 9.93
C PRO A 133 -21.57 33.76 8.69
N GLY A 134 -22.20 32.61 8.92
CA GLY A 134 -22.68 31.73 7.87
C GLY A 134 -21.58 31.03 7.06
N TYR A 135 -20.34 30.95 7.58
CA TYR A 135 -19.26 30.24 6.88
C TYR A 135 -19.55 28.74 6.77
N ALA A 136 -19.95 28.11 7.86
CA ALA A 136 -20.25 26.67 7.88
C ALA A 136 -21.39 26.33 6.91
N GLU A 137 -22.46 27.12 6.90
CA GLU A 137 -23.62 26.96 6.03
C GLU A 137 -23.26 27.12 4.53
N ARG A 138 -22.32 28.01 4.23
CA ARG A 138 -21.83 28.21 2.85
C ARG A 138 -20.94 27.05 2.38
N VAL A 139 -20.15 26.46 3.28
CA VAL A 139 -19.23 25.35 2.93
C VAL A 139 -19.96 24.02 2.91
N LEU A 140 -20.75 23.74 3.94
CA LEU A 140 -21.42 22.45 4.12
C LEU A 140 -22.80 22.39 3.44
N GLY A 141 -23.51 23.54 3.44
CA GLY A 141 -24.89 23.61 3.02
C GLY A 141 -25.87 23.20 4.13
N ALA A 142 -27.05 23.85 4.17
CA ALA A 142 -28.03 23.62 5.21
C ALA A 142 -28.52 22.16 5.31
N ALA A 143 -28.70 21.50 4.17
CA ALA A 143 -29.16 20.11 4.13
C ALA A 143 -28.14 19.14 4.75
N GLN A 144 -26.85 19.33 4.53
CA GLN A 144 -25.80 18.50 5.10
C GLN A 144 -25.65 18.73 6.59
N ILE A 145 -25.80 19.97 7.04
CA ILE A 145 -25.81 20.32 8.46
C ILE A 145 -26.99 19.62 9.16
N GLU A 146 -28.19 19.74 8.62
CA GLU A 146 -29.38 19.10 9.17
C GLU A 146 -29.25 17.57 9.23
N GLU A 147 -28.72 16.95 8.20
CA GLU A 147 -28.46 15.51 8.19
C GLU A 147 -27.44 15.11 9.26
N MET A 148 -26.38 15.88 9.43
CA MET A 148 -25.33 15.66 10.41
C MET A 148 -25.87 15.80 11.84
N GLU A 149 -26.66 16.85 12.13
CA GLU A 149 -27.34 17.03 13.43
C GLU A 149 -28.29 15.90 13.74
N LYS A 150 -29.10 15.45 12.78
CA LYS A 150 -29.97 14.28 12.92
C LYS A 150 -29.17 13.00 13.22
N ARG A 151 -28.05 12.81 12.53
CA ARG A 151 -27.17 11.64 12.69
C ARG A 151 -26.59 11.56 14.09
N PHE A 152 -26.19 12.68 14.66
CA PHE A 152 -25.56 12.75 15.97
C PHE A 152 -26.52 13.19 17.11
N ALA A 153 -27.83 13.26 16.85
CA ALA A 153 -28.82 13.54 17.85
C ALA A 153 -28.89 12.51 19.00
N LYS A 154 -28.43 11.29 18.75
CA LYS A 154 -28.35 10.20 19.73
C LYS A 154 -27.03 9.42 19.56
N PRO A 155 -26.48 8.86 20.66
CA PRO A 155 -25.29 8.00 20.57
C PRO A 155 -25.51 6.85 19.59
N LEU A 156 -24.51 6.64 18.70
CA LEU A 156 -24.52 5.56 17.73
C LEU A 156 -24.19 4.24 18.44
N GLN A 157 -25.22 3.50 18.83
CA GLN A 157 -25.07 2.19 19.47
C GLN A 157 -25.64 1.10 18.57
N GLY A 158 -25.02 -0.07 18.57
CA GLY A 158 -25.44 -1.18 17.73
C GLY A 158 -25.08 -2.53 18.34
N ASN A 159 -25.49 -3.59 17.66
CA ASN A 159 -25.01 -4.95 17.94
C ASN A 159 -23.79 -5.29 17.08
N PHE A 160 -23.14 -6.43 17.39
CA PHE A 160 -21.92 -6.87 16.71
C PHE A 160 -22.06 -6.92 15.17
N ASN A 161 -23.19 -7.43 14.65
CA ASN A 161 -23.41 -7.51 13.20
C ASN A 161 -23.52 -6.12 12.56
N GLN A 162 -24.14 -5.16 13.25
CA GLN A 162 -24.18 -3.76 12.80
C GLN A 162 -22.79 -3.14 12.77
N TYR A 163 -21.94 -3.40 13.77
CA TYR A 163 -20.57 -2.92 13.81
C TYR A 163 -19.73 -3.48 12.64
N VAL A 164 -19.88 -4.78 12.34
CA VAL A 164 -19.20 -5.39 11.17
C VAL A 164 -19.68 -4.77 9.86
N THR A 165 -20.99 -4.59 9.69
CA THR A 165 -21.55 -3.98 8.47
C THR A 165 -21.09 -2.53 8.30
N MET A 166 -21.11 -1.75 9.38
CA MET A 166 -20.64 -0.36 9.35
C MET A 166 -19.15 -0.26 9.09
N SER A 167 -18.33 -1.16 9.66
CA SER A 167 -16.89 -1.21 9.33
C SER A 167 -16.66 -1.44 7.84
N GLY A 168 -17.42 -2.34 7.22
CA GLY A 168 -17.37 -2.57 5.77
C GLY A 168 -17.73 -1.32 4.96
N PHE A 169 -18.78 -0.61 5.36
CA PHE A 169 -19.18 0.65 4.76
C PHE A 169 -18.09 1.73 4.89
N TYR A 170 -17.50 1.89 6.06
CA TYR A 170 -16.45 2.89 6.31
C TYR A 170 -15.15 2.55 5.53
N ILE A 171 -14.79 1.26 5.43
CA ILE A 171 -13.68 0.84 4.56
C ILE A 171 -13.92 1.34 3.13
N GLN A 172 -15.10 1.10 2.60
CA GLN A 172 -15.43 1.51 1.22
C GLN A 172 -15.44 3.03 1.08
N HIS A 173 -16.09 3.76 2.00
CA HIS A 173 -16.25 5.21 1.96
C HIS A 173 -14.90 5.92 2.05
N ASN A 174 -14.15 5.66 3.10
CA ASN A 174 -12.88 6.33 3.40
C ASN A 174 -11.79 5.97 2.36
N THR A 175 -11.74 4.70 1.94
CA THR A 175 -10.82 4.26 0.88
C THR A 175 -11.17 4.92 -0.46
N SER A 176 -12.46 5.14 -0.76
CA SER A 176 -12.86 5.83 -1.99
C SER A 176 -12.35 7.26 -2.04
N ILE A 177 -12.41 8.00 -0.93
CA ILE A 177 -11.86 9.37 -0.82
C ILE A 177 -10.34 9.35 -1.07
N GLY A 178 -9.63 8.45 -0.37
CA GLY A 178 -8.19 8.31 -0.55
C GLY A 178 -7.82 7.90 -1.99
N LEU A 179 -8.57 6.97 -2.58
CA LEU A 179 -8.35 6.52 -3.95
C LEU A 179 -8.60 7.65 -4.98
N GLN A 180 -9.60 8.48 -4.78
CA GLN A 180 -9.82 9.68 -5.62
C GLN A 180 -8.62 10.63 -5.56
N CYS A 181 -8.16 10.97 -4.36
CA CYS A 181 -6.98 11.83 -4.19
C CYS A 181 -5.74 11.22 -4.86
N PHE A 182 -5.53 9.91 -4.72
CA PHE A 182 -4.41 9.20 -5.34
C PHE A 182 -4.53 9.13 -6.86
N ALA A 183 -5.69 8.72 -7.39
CA ALA A 183 -5.91 8.52 -8.82
C ALA A 183 -5.84 9.82 -9.64
N LEU A 184 -6.22 10.95 -9.03
CA LEU A 184 -6.08 12.28 -9.62
C LEU A 184 -4.64 12.81 -9.56
N GLY A 185 -3.77 12.18 -8.78
CA GLY A 185 -2.39 12.59 -8.55
C GLY A 185 -1.53 12.82 -9.78
N PRO A 186 -1.60 11.98 -10.83
CA PRO A 186 -0.88 12.22 -12.09
C PRO A 186 -1.17 13.58 -12.74
N LEU A 187 -2.33 14.16 -12.48
CA LEU A 187 -2.73 15.47 -12.97
C LEU A 187 -2.33 16.63 -12.02
N ILE A 188 -1.75 16.35 -10.87
CA ILE A 188 -1.31 17.26 -9.81
C ILE A 188 -2.44 18.19 -9.31
N LEU A 189 -2.89 19.16 -10.13
CA LEU A 189 -3.89 20.15 -9.73
C LEU A 189 -5.23 19.55 -9.28
N PRO A 190 -5.87 18.62 -10.01
CA PRO A 190 -7.10 17.97 -9.55
C PRO A 190 -6.93 17.23 -8.21
N SER A 191 -5.78 16.60 -7.97
CA SER A 191 -5.49 15.95 -6.69
C SER A 191 -5.38 16.97 -5.54
N LEU A 192 -4.69 18.08 -5.78
CA LEU A 192 -4.61 19.17 -4.81
C LEU A 192 -5.98 19.80 -4.54
N CYS A 193 -6.81 19.99 -5.58
CA CYS A 193 -8.18 20.48 -5.40
C CYS A 193 -9.04 19.51 -4.58
N ALA A 194 -8.97 18.20 -4.86
CA ALA A 194 -9.69 17.18 -4.08
C ALA A 194 -9.22 17.16 -2.63
N LEU A 195 -7.90 17.23 -2.41
CA LEU A 195 -7.31 17.27 -1.07
C LEU A 195 -7.75 18.54 -0.31
N ALA A 196 -7.68 19.69 -0.96
CA ALA A 196 -8.09 20.98 -0.40
C ALA A 196 -9.59 20.99 -0.04
N TYR A 197 -10.42 20.47 -0.93
CA TYR A 197 -11.86 20.33 -0.70
C TYR A 197 -12.14 19.46 0.54
N ASN A 198 -11.51 18.30 0.66
CA ASN A 198 -11.66 17.46 1.84
C ASN A 198 -11.18 18.16 3.11
N GLY A 199 -10.04 18.86 3.07
CA GLY A 199 -9.55 19.63 4.22
C GLY A 199 -10.54 20.73 4.63
N VAL A 200 -11.09 21.47 3.68
CA VAL A 200 -12.07 22.53 3.97
C VAL A 200 -13.37 21.98 4.53
N VAL A 201 -13.94 20.93 3.92
CA VAL A 201 -15.24 20.36 4.36
C VAL A 201 -15.09 19.71 5.73
N LEU A 202 -14.06 18.88 5.94
CA LEU A 202 -13.83 18.25 7.26
C LEU A 202 -13.52 19.31 8.33
N GLY A 203 -12.71 20.32 8.01
CA GLY A 203 -12.44 21.42 8.93
C GLY A 203 -13.72 22.19 9.31
N ALA A 204 -14.56 22.54 8.32
CA ALA A 204 -15.85 23.19 8.59
C ALA A 204 -16.76 22.34 9.47
N THR A 205 -16.81 21.03 9.23
CA THR A 205 -17.57 20.07 10.04
C THR A 205 -17.10 20.07 11.49
N PHE A 206 -15.79 19.94 11.72
CA PHE A 206 -15.23 19.96 13.09
C PHE A 206 -15.46 21.30 13.77
N GLY A 207 -15.25 22.42 13.06
CA GLY A 207 -15.46 23.75 13.60
C GLY A 207 -16.93 24.01 13.97
N TYR A 208 -17.86 23.61 13.09
CA TYR A 208 -19.30 23.73 13.35
C TYR A 208 -19.72 22.94 14.60
N MET A 209 -19.30 21.66 14.69
CA MET A 209 -19.63 20.79 15.82
C MET A 209 -18.95 21.19 17.14
N THR A 210 -17.97 22.09 17.12
CA THR A 210 -17.34 22.63 18.34
C THR A 210 -18.10 23.82 18.93
N ARG A 211 -19.10 24.37 18.22
CA ARG A 211 -19.88 25.50 18.70
C ARG A 211 -20.70 25.11 19.91
N SER A 212 -20.82 26.02 20.89
CA SER A 212 -21.62 25.80 22.12
C SER A 212 -23.12 25.66 21.87
N GLU A 213 -23.60 26.21 20.75
CA GLU A 213 -25.00 26.16 20.35
C GLU A 213 -25.42 24.84 19.71
N VAL A 214 -24.43 24.00 19.32
CA VAL A 214 -24.64 22.72 18.63
C VAL A 214 -24.66 21.60 19.67
N GLU A 215 -25.86 21.20 20.10
CA GLU A 215 -26.06 20.16 21.12
C GLU A 215 -25.48 18.79 20.73
N GLN A 216 -25.34 18.52 19.44
CA GLN A 216 -24.86 17.27 18.90
C GLN A 216 -23.32 17.14 18.94
N GLY A 217 -22.60 18.20 19.27
CA GLY A 217 -21.15 18.25 19.29
C GLY A 217 -20.50 17.18 20.15
N ASP A 218 -21.02 16.94 21.35
CA ASP A 218 -20.50 15.94 22.29
C ASP A 218 -20.59 14.53 21.69
N VAL A 219 -21.69 14.16 21.05
CA VAL A 219 -21.89 12.86 20.42
C VAL A 219 -20.97 12.71 19.19
N PHE A 220 -20.85 13.78 18.41
CA PHE A 220 -19.94 13.82 17.28
C PHE A 220 -18.49 13.56 17.72
N PHE A 221 -17.98 14.29 18.71
CA PHE A 221 -16.62 14.11 19.20
C PHE A 221 -16.40 12.73 19.84
N GLN A 222 -17.38 12.19 20.55
CA GLN A 222 -17.33 10.82 21.05
C GLN A 222 -17.17 9.79 19.94
N PHE A 223 -17.70 10.07 18.75
CA PHE A 223 -17.60 9.18 17.61
C PHE A 223 -16.27 9.37 16.83
N VAL A 224 -15.91 10.61 16.48
CA VAL A 224 -14.79 10.87 15.55
C VAL A 224 -13.41 10.83 16.20
N THR A 225 -13.29 11.08 17.50
CA THR A 225 -12.00 11.26 18.18
C THR A 225 -11.09 10.06 18.02
N ALA A 226 -11.61 8.84 18.16
CA ALA A 226 -10.80 7.64 18.19
C ALA A 226 -10.17 7.28 16.82
N HIS A 227 -10.88 7.48 15.71
CA HIS A 227 -10.42 7.08 14.36
C HIS A 227 -9.85 8.22 13.55
N GLY A 228 -10.23 9.46 13.82
CA GLY A 228 -9.87 10.62 13.01
C GLY A 228 -8.37 10.78 12.75
N VAL A 229 -7.54 10.41 13.71
CA VAL A 229 -6.07 10.47 13.57
C VAL A 229 -5.57 9.61 12.40
N PHE A 230 -6.11 8.39 12.27
CA PHE A 230 -5.73 7.48 11.19
C PHE A 230 -6.29 7.94 9.85
N GLU A 231 -7.56 8.33 9.83
CA GLU A 231 -8.26 8.72 8.62
C GLU A 231 -7.67 9.99 7.98
N LEU A 232 -7.55 11.07 8.76
CA LEU A 232 -7.02 12.33 8.25
C LEU A 232 -5.58 12.19 7.75
N THR A 233 -4.76 11.40 8.45
CA THR A 233 -3.40 11.09 8.02
C THR A 233 -3.40 10.27 6.72
N ALA A 234 -4.29 9.28 6.60
CA ALA A 234 -4.40 8.43 5.42
C ALA A 234 -4.81 9.21 4.17
N ILE A 235 -5.75 10.15 4.28
CA ILE A 235 -6.15 11.04 3.17
C ILE A 235 -4.96 11.85 2.67
N ALA A 236 -4.21 12.49 3.57
CA ALA A 236 -3.04 13.28 3.21
C ALA A 236 -1.94 12.44 2.54
N LEU A 237 -1.67 11.22 3.04
CA LEU A 237 -0.70 10.30 2.44
C LEU A 237 -1.16 9.77 1.08
N SER A 238 -2.45 9.48 0.89
CA SER A 238 -2.99 9.06 -0.40
C SER A 238 -2.76 10.12 -1.47
N ALA A 239 -3.09 11.37 -1.17
CA ALA A 239 -2.83 12.50 -2.07
C ALA A 239 -1.33 12.65 -2.35
N ALA A 240 -0.48 12.56 -1.31
CA ALA A 240 0.97 12.65 -1.46
C ALA A 240 1.53 11.58 -2.42
N ALA A 241 1.08 10.33 -2.28
CA ALA A 241 1.46 9.25 -3.18
C ALA A 241 1.04 9.53 -4.62
N GLY A 242 -0.17 10.04 -4.83
CA GLY A 242 -0.66 10.45 -6.13
C GLY A 242 0.14 11.62 -6.73
N LEU A 243 0.41 12.67 -5.96
CA LEU A 243 1.24 13.79 -6.37
C LEU A 243 2.65 13.35 -6.78
N ARG A 244 3.19 12.32 -6.11
CA ARG A 244 4.49 11.74 -6.46
C ARG A 244 4.51 11.17 -7.87
N LEU A 245 3.42 10.53 -8.30
CA LEU A 245 3.26 10.05 -9.69
C LEU A 245 3.21 11.22 -10.67
N GLY A 246 2.46 12.29 -10.34
CA GLY A 246 2.39 13.50 -11.14
C GLY A 246 3.75 14.17 -11.33
N VAL A 247 4.50 14.33 -10.23
CA VAL A 247 5.88 14.85 -10.30
C VAL A 247 6.73 14.02 -11.25
N GLY A 248 6.58 12.68 -11.24
CA GLY A 248 7.29 11.77 -12.15
C GLY A 248 6.97 12.00 -13.63
N LEU A 249 5.79 12.51 -13.96
CA LEU A 249 5.39 12.79 -15.34
C LEU A 249 5.90 14.16 -15.84
N PHE A 250 5.96 15.16 -14.96
CA PHE A 250 6.29 16.55 -15.34
C PHE A 250 7.74 16.93 -15.04
N ALA A 251 8.33 16.45 -13.94
CA ALA A 251 9.70 16.74 -13.53
C ALA A 251 10.59 15.51 -13.72
N THR A 252 10.93 15.21 -14.98
CA THR A 252 11.63 13.96 -15.34
C THR A 252 13.12 13.95 -15.00
N GLY A 253 13.74 15.08 -14.71
CA GLY A 253 15.17 15.16 -14.40
C GLY A 253 16.09 14.65 -15.52
N GLY A 254 15.66 14.75 -16.79
CA GLY A 254 16.41 14.27 -17.95
C GLY A 254 16.13 12.82 -18.34
N LEU A 255 15.32 12.08 -17.57
CA LEU A 255 14.89 10.73 -17.92
C LEU A 255 13.75 10.75 -18.94
N GLN A 256 13.53 9.63 -19.63
CA GLN A 256 12.30 9.43 -20.39
C GLN A 256 11.09 9.43 -19.43
N ARG A 257 9.95 9.97 -19.90
CA ARG A 257 8.75 10.13 -19.05
C ARG A 257 8.32 8.82 -18.38
N ILE A 258 8.39 7.71 -19.11
CA ILE A 258 7.99 6.39 -18.60
C ILE A 258 8.96 5.86 -17.53
N GLU A 259 10.25 6.14 -17.67
CA GLU A 259 11.27 5.76 -16.68
C GLU A 259 11.14 6.61 -15.42
N SER A 260 10.98 7.92 -15.58
CA SER A 260 10.71 8.83 -14.48
C SER A 260 9.44 8.45 -13.73
N PHE A 261 8.35 8.13 -14.45
CA PHE A 261 7.10 7.66 -13.85
C PHE A 261 7.30 6.36 -13.03
N LYS A 262 7.99 5.36 -13.58
CA LYS A 262 8.29 4.10 -12.87
C LYS A 262 9.09 4.36 -11.59
N LEU A 263 10.13 5.18 -11.66
CA LEU A 263 10.95 5.52 -10.50
C LEU A 263 10.13 6.23 -9.41
N ASN A 264 9.23 7.14 -9.80
CA ASN A 264 8.36 7.83 -8.85
C ASN A 264 7.24 6.94 -8.33
N ALA A 265 6.76 5.96 -9.11
CA ALA A 265 5.82 4.94 -8.64
C ALA A 265 6.45 4.05 -7.55
N GLU A 266 7.72 3.65 -7.71
CA GLU A 266 8.45 2.92 -6.67
C GLU A 266 8.57 3.75 -5.38
N ARG A 267 8.82 5.05 -5.49
CA ARG A 267 8.87 5.98 -4.34
C ARG A 267 7.50 6.25 -3.72
N ALA A 268 6.43 6.23 -4.51
CA ALA A 268 5.06 6.39 -4.04
C ALA A 268 4.54 5.15 -3.28
N LEU A 269 5.08 3.97 -3.59
CA LEU A 269 4.60 2.70 -3.04
C LEU A 269 4.60 2.64 -1.49
N PRO A 270 5.68 2.98 -0.77
CA PRO A 270 5.66 2.99 0.70
C PRO A 270 4.64 3.99 1.26
N ILE A 271 4.39 5.11 0.59
CA ILE A 271 3.46 6.13 1.02
C ILE A 271 2.02 5.61 0.91
N ILE A 272 1.65 5.08 -0.26
CA ILE A 272 0.29 4.56 -0.48
C ILE A 272 0.01 3.31 0.36
N MET A 273 0.99 2.41 0.53
CA MET A 273 0.82 1.23 1.39
C MET A 273 0.57 1.63 2.85
N THR A 274 1.29 2.64 3.36
CA THR A 274 1.04 3.17 4.70
C THR A 274 -0.35 3.80 4.80
N SER A 275 -0.78 4.56 3.80
CA SER A 275 -2.14 5.12 3.75
C SER A 275 -3.22 4.04 3.82
N VAL A 276 -3.08 2.96 3.04
CA VAL A 276 -4.02 1.82 3.05
C VAL A 276 -4.10 1.19 4.44
N ILE A 277 -2.96 0.99 5.10
CA ILE A 277 -2.93 0.44 6.47
C ILE A 277 -3.68 1.37 7.44
N LEU A 278 -3.46 2.68 7.33
CA LEU A 278 -4.13 3.65 8.19
C LEU A 278 -5.65 3.72 7.93
N PHE A 279 -6.11 3.64 6.67
CA PHE A 279 -7.55 3.53 6.38
C PHE A 279 -8.16 2.27 6.99
N PHE A 280 -7.43 1.15 6.95
CA PHE A 280 -7.88 -0.08 7.59
C PHE A 280 -8.01 0.08 9.12
N MET A 281 -7.01 0.72 9.75
CA MET A 281 -7.05 1.03 11.18
C MET A 281 -8.17 2.01 11.53
N ALA A 282 -8.38 3.04 10.70
CA ALA A 282 -9.49 3.98 10.85
C ALA A 282 -10.83 3.27 10.81
N ALA A 283 -11.09 2.48 9.77
CA ALA A 283 -12.36 1.81 9.59
C ALA A 283 -12.67 0.76 10.69
N PHE A 284 -11.63 0.05 11.15
CA PHE A 284 -11.78 -0.86 12.29
C PHE A 284 -12.12 -0.10 13.59
N THR A 285 -11.42 1.01 13.83
CA THR A 285 -11.68 1.86 15.00
C THR A 285 -13.06 2.51 14.91
N GLU A 286 -13.43 3.02 13.74
CA GLU A 286 -14.72 3.65 13.47
C GLU A 286 -15.88 2.67 13.59
N GLY A 287 -15.71 1.42 13.15
CA GLY A 287 -16.74 0.41 13.20
C GLY A 287 -16.96 -0.21 14.59
N PHE A 288 -15.92 -0.31 15.41
CA PHE A 288 -15.99 -1.02 16.69
C PHE A 288 -15.80 -0.15 17.91
N LEU A 289 -14.79 0.74 17.92
CA LEU A 289 -14.47 1.55 19.10
C LEU A 289 -15.33 2.83 19.15
N SER A 290 -15.48 3.51 18.03
CA SER A 290 -16.21 4.78 17.96
C SER A 290 -17.67 4.68 18.42
N PRO A 291 -18.48 3.68 17.98
CA PRO A 291 -19.87 3.52 18.41
C PRO A 291 -20.01 2.78 19.75
N SER A 292 -18.92 2.31 20.35
CA SER A 292 -18.98 1.55 21.61
C SER A 292 -19.49 2.42 22.76
N PRO A 293 -20.10 1.80 23.79
CA PRO A 293 -20.59 2.52 24.99
C PRO A 293 -19.46 2.94 25.93
N LEU A 294 -18.20 2.80 25.52
CA LEU A 294 -17.05 3.20 26.35
C LEU A 294 -17.05 4.70 26.61
N PRO A 295 -16.65 5.12 27.81
CA PRO A 295 -16.57 6.54 28.17
C PRO A 295 -15.60 7.30 27.23
N TYR A 296 -15.90 8.58 27.01
CA TYR A 296 -15.11 9.45 26.13
C TYR A 296 -13.61 9.44 26.44
N PHE A 297 -13.22 9.43 27.73
CA PHE A 297 -11.81 9.42 28.12
C PHE A 297 -11.04 8.22 27.57
N VAL A 298 -11.68 7.05 27.39
CA VAL A 298 -11.04 5.86 26.79
C VAL A 298 -10.75 6.11 25.31
N LYS A 299 -11.72 6.68 24.60
CA LYS A 299 -11.59 7.02 23.17
C LYS A 299 -10.54 8.11 22.95
N ALA A 300 -10.54 9.13 23.80
CA ALA A 300 -9.54 10.20 23.79
C ALA A 300 -8.13 9.67 24.13
N SER A 301 -7.99 8.81 25.13
CA SER A 301 -6.72 8.16 25.47
C SER A 301 -6.19 7.31 24.30
N PHE A 302 -7.06 6.57 23.61
CA PHE A 302 -6.70 5.81 22.42
C PHE A 302 -6.21 6.74 21.28
N ALA A 303 -6.89 7.86 21.05
CA ALA A 303 -6.49 8.86 20.06
C ALA A 303 -5.12 9.49 20.39
N ILE A 304 -4.88 9.86 21.65
CA ILE A 304 -3.60 10.40 22.11
C ILE A 304 -2.48 9.37 21.92
N PHE A 305 -2.71 8.13 22.34
CA PHE A 305 -1.74 7.04 22.16
C PHE A 305 -1.45 6.80 20.69
N SER A 306 -2.47 6.72 19.85
CA SER A 306 -2.34 6.52 18.40
C SER A 306 -1.60 7.68 17.73
N SER A 307 -1.90 8.93 18.12
CA SER A 307 -1.19 10.12 17.65
C SER A 307 0.29 10.07 18.03
N GLY A 308 0.60 9.69 19.27
CA GLY A 308 1.98 9.49 19.74
C GLY A 308 2.72 8.41 18.95
N LEU A 309 2.05 7.29 18.67
CA LEU A 309 2.60 6.21 17.87
C LEU A 309 2.90 6.65 16.43
N LEU A 310 1.97 7.38 15.79
CA LEU A 310 2.19 7.94 14.46
C LEU A 310 3.32 8.98 14.44
N MET A 311 3.41 9.81 15.50
CA MET A 311 4.52 10.77 15.66
C MET A 311 5.87 10.04 15.74
N VAL A 312 5.96 8.97 16.55
CA VAL A 312 7.17 8.13 16.61
C VAL A 312 7.46 7.51 15.25
N TYR A 313 6.45 6.95 14.60
CA TYR A 313 6.60 6.30 13.30
C TYR A 313 7.09 7.27 12.21
N PHE A 314 6.43 8.40 12.05
CA PHE A 314 6.77 9.33 10.95
C PHE A 314 7.98 10.21 11.25
N VAL A 315 8.19 10.61 12.50
CA VAL A 315 9.25 11.56 12.86
C VAL A 315 10.47 10.82 13.39
N VAL A 316 10.33 9.99 14.44
CA VAL A 316 11.50 9.36 15.08
C VAL A 316 12.11 8.27 14.20
N LEU A 317 11.27 7.37 13.64
CA LEU A 317 11.75 6.33 12.71
C LEU A 317 12.01 6.89 11.32
N GLY A 318 11.31 7.96 10.92
CA GLY A 318 11.49 8.65 9.65
C GLY A 318 12.76 9.50 9.58
N TYR A 319 13.30 9.91 10.72
CA TYR A 319 14.50 10.74 10.75
C TYR A 319 15.72 9.99 10.14
N PRO A 320 16.47 10.64 9.23
CA PRO A 320 17.58 10.02 8.52
C PRO A 320 18.69 9.58 9.48
N ARG A 321 19.05 8.31 9.44
CA ARG A 321 20.23 7.77 10.14
C ARG A 321 21.33 7.54 9.11
N PRO A 322 22.55 8.11 9.29
CA PRO A 322 23.63 8.03 8.29
C PRO A 322 24.03 6.59 7.94
N GLU A 323 24.06 5.70 8.92
CA GLU A 323 24.46 4.29 8.75
C GLU A 323 23.49 3.50 7.85
N LEU A 324 22.19 3.75 7.94
CA LEU A 324 21.17 3.07 7.12
C LEU A 324 21.06 3.62 5.69
N SER A 325 21.47 4.85 5.46
CA SER A 325 21.45 5.44 4.12
C SER A 325 22.47 4.77 3.17
N HIS A 326 23.58 4.29 3.71
CA HIS A 326 24.60 3.55 2.95
C HIS A 326 24.14 2.12 2.62
N GLU A 327 23.47 1.42 3.55
CA GLU A 327 22.90 0.10 3.30
C GLU A 327 21.77 0.14 2.26
N LEU A 328 20.92 1.17 2.27
CA LEU A 328 19.85 1.35 1.28
C LEU A 328 20.38 1.67 -0.12
N ALA A 329 21.52 2.36 -0.22
CA ALA A 329 22.16 2.66 -1.50
C ALA A 329 22.93 1.45 -2.07
N THR A 330 23.46 0.58 -1.21
CA THR A 330 24.29 -0.57 -1.57
C THR A 330 23.58 -1.90 -1.54
N SER A 331 22.36 -1.98 -0.96
CA SER A 331 21.66 -3.25 -0.87
C SER A 331 21.21 -3.70 -2.26
N GLU A 332 21.93 -4.69 -2.81
CA GLU A 332 21.46 -5.53 -3.92
C GLU A 332 20.13 -6.25 -3.62
N ASP A 333 19.69 -6.20 -2.38
CA ASP A 333 18.49 -6.82 -1.84
C ASP A 333 17.22 -5.93 -1.90
N ASN A 334 17.23 -4.81 -2.64
CA ASN A 334 16.00 -4.08 -2.91
C ASN A 334 15.06 -5.02 -3.71
N PRO A 335 13.95 -5.51 -3.12
CA PRO A 335 13.07 -6.49 -3.76
C PRO A 335 12.47 -6.00 -5.08
N TRP A 336 12.54 -4.70 -5.36
CA TRP A 336 11.99 -4.03 -6.54
C TRP A 336 13.03 -3.79 -7.64
N ARG A 337 14.34 -3.86 -7.37
CA ARG A 337 15.40 -3.77 -8.41
C ARG A 337 15.36 -4.91 -9.42
N THR A 338 14.84 -6.07 -9.03
CA THR A 338 14.74 -7.25 -9.90
C THR A 338 13.62 -7.16 -10.94
N ILE A 339 12.67 -6.23 -10.80
CA ILE A 339 11.59 -6.03 -11.77
C ILE A 339 12.05 -5.12 -12.94
N GLY A 340 13.01 -4.20 -12.69
CA GLY A 340 13.53 -3.28 -13.71
C GLY A 340 14.74 -3.76 -14.49
N ALA A 341 15.55 -4.67 -13.94
CA ALA A 341 16.81 -5.12 -14.55
C ALA A 341 16.65 -6.08 -15.73
N GLY A 342 15.44 -6.55 -16.02
CA GLY A 342 15.15 -7.50 -17.12
C GLY A 342 15.05 -6.87 -18.51
N HIS A 343 15.12 -5.54 -18.66
CA HIS A 343 14.91 -4.85 -19.95
C HIS A 343 16.05 -3.93 -20.41
N ALA A 344 17.16 -3.85 -19.67
CA ALA A 344 18.31 -3.02 -20.07
C ALA A 344 19.37 -3.79 -20.87
N ALA A 345 19.08 -5.01 -21.32
CA ALA A 345 19.96 -5.82 -22.19
C ALA A 345 19.16 -6.30 -23.41
N ARG A 346 18.73 -5.35 -24.25
CA ARG A 346 18.45 -5.54 -25.68
C ARG A 346 18.61 -4.21 -26.41
#